data_ca5c56e2a1e533454e27652a942287a5
#
_entry.id   ca5c56e2a1e533454e27652a942287a5
#
_cell.length_a   1.000
_cell.length_b   1.000
_cell.length_c   1.000
_cell.angle_alpha   90.00
_cell.angle_beta   90.00
_cell.angle_gamma   90.00
#
_symmetry.space_group_name_H-M   'P 1'
#
loop_
_entity.id
_entity.type
_entity.pdbx_description
1 polymer ?
#
loop_
_entity_poly.entity_id
_entity_poly.type
_entity_poly.pdbx_seq_one_letter_code
_entity_poly.pdbx_strand_id
1 'polypeptide(L)'
;MGMTNDALACFNLLLSPAKSAQIREALSHYLCPNEAWRALSQMNRHFKHGLKAKQSLIDRGMNWLQQPDCHMIAWHHEDYPATLRIVSSPPPFLFVRGNKELLWHRQVGIVGSRQPSASGLENAYSFAKHLAGNGLLVTSGLARGIDGAAHLGALSVGPTIAALATGPDLAFPSSHQDLYERIVENGAVGTEHPPGIPALRSHFPARNR
;
A
#
# COMPACT_ATOMS: atom_id res chain seq x y z
N MET A 1 9.32 -4.90 -23.42
CA MET A 1 8.53 -3.72 -23.86
C MET A 1 7.10 -3.67 -23.28
N GLY A 2 6.42 -4.79 -23.03
CA GLY A 2 5.05 -4.79 -22.47
C GLY A 2 4.91 -4.22 -21.06
N MET A 3 5.73 -4.66 -20.11
CA MET A 3 5.61 -4.29 -18.68
C MET A 3 5.74 -2.78 -18.41
N THR A 4 6.59 -2.06 -19.15
CA THR A 4 6.78 -0.61 -18.96
C THR A 4 5.56 0.19 -19.44
N ASN A 5 4.91 -0.25 -20.52
CA ASN A 5 3.70 0.39 -21.04
C ASN A 5 2.50 0.15 -20.13
N ASP A 6 2.35 -1.04 -19.55
CA ASP A 6 1.27 -1.36 -18.64
C ASP A 6 1.41 -0.59 -17.31
N ALA A 7 2.63 -0.48 -16.77
CA ALA A 7 2.88 0.34 -15.60
C ALA A 7 2.52 1.82 -15.83
N LEU A 8 2.91 2.39 -16.96
CA LEU A 8 2.55 3.76 -17.32
C LEU A 8 1.03 3.93 -17.42
N ALA A 9 0.32 2.98 -18.02
CA ALA A 9 -1.13 3.01 -18.10
C ALA A 9 -1.79 2.94 -16.71
N CYS A 10 -1.26 2.13 -15.79
CA CYS A 10 -1.72 2.06 -14.40
C CYS A 10 -1.55 3.42 -13.70
N PHE A 11 -0.41 4.11 -13.85
CA PHE A 11 -0.23 5.45 -13.30
C PHE A 11 -1.19 6.47 -13.92
N ASN A 12 -1.42 6.41 -15.23
CA ASN A 12 -2.38 7.27 -15.91
C ASN A 12 -3.81 7.06 -15.38
N LEU A 13 -4.22 5.81 -15.19
CA LEU A 13 -5.51 5.45 -14.58
C LEU A 13 -5.61 6.01 -13.15
N LEU A 14 -4.62 5.72 -12.31
CA LEU A 14 -4.61 6.13 -10.90
C LEU A 14 -4.62 7.64 -10.72
N LEU A 15 -3.87 8.37 -11.55
CA LEU A 15 -3.72 9.82 -11.45
C LEU A 15 -4.77 10.59 -12.26
N SER A 16 -5.62 9.90 -13.03
CA SER A 16 -6.75 10.50 -13.73
C SER A 16 -7.84 10.94 -12.74
N PRO A 17 -8.81 11.78 -13.18
CA PRO A 17 -9.98 12.12 -12.38
C PRO A 17 -11.00 10.98 -12.25
N ALA A 18 -10.73 9.80 -12.83
CA ALA A 18 -11.62 8.65 -12.74
C ALA A 18 -11.76 8.16 -11.29
N LYS A 19 -12.99 7.81 -10.90
CA LYS A 19 -13.24 7.22 -9.58
C LYS A 19 -12.66 5.81 -9.53
N SER A 20 -12.20 5.37 -8.35
CA SER A 20 -11.65 4.02 -8.14
C SER A 20 -12.58 2.90 -8.65
N ALA A 21 -13.90 3.06 -8.53
CA ALA A 21 -14.87 2.11 -9.07
C ALA A 21 -14.81 2.01 -10.60
N GLN A 22 -14.70 3.14 -11.31
CA GLN A 22 -14.59 3.17 -12.77
C GLN A 22 -13.28 2.54 -13.25
N ILE A 23 -12.19 2.76 -12.51
CA ILE A 23 -10.89 2.14 -12.83
C ILE A 23 -10.98 0.63 -12.66
N ARG A 24 -11.55 0.13 -11.54
CA ARG A 24 -11.74 -1.31 -11.33
C ARG A 24 -12.64 -1.96 -12.37
N GLU A 25 -13.74 -1.32 -12.72
CA GLU A 25 -14.66 -1.78 -13.77
C GLU A 25 -13.94 -1.91 -15.12
N ALA A 26 -13.16 -0.89 -15.52
CA ALA A 26 -12.38 -0.91 -16.73
C ALA A 26 -11.31 -2.04 -16.70
N LEU A 27 -10.58 -2.18 -15.59
CA LEU A 27 -9.59 -3.24 -15.42
C LEU A 27 -10.20 -4.65 -15.43
N SER A 28 -11.43 -4.80 -14.93
CA SER A 28 -12.15 -6.09 -15.01
C SER A 28 -12.59 -6.44 -16.42
N HIS A 29 -12.97 -5.43 -17.20
CA HIS A 29 -13.47 -5.63 -18.56
C HIS A 29 -12.35 -5.90 -19.57
N TYR A 30 -11.27 -5.12 -19.49
CA TYR A 30 -10.21 -5.16 -20.50
C TYR A 30 -9.03 -6.05 -20.11
N LEU A 31 -8.85 -6.40 -18.85
CA LEU A 31 -7.73 -7.18 -18.30
C LEU A 31 -6.33 -6.64 -18.63
N CYS A 32 -6.22 -5.64 -19.51
CA CYS A 32 -5.00 -4.97 -19.91
C CYS A 32 -5.08 -3.48 -19.52
N PRO A 33 -4.17 -2.98 -18.67
CA PRO A 33 -4.18 -1.57 -18.24
C PRO A 33 -4.16 -0.55 -19.37
N ASN A 34 -3.46 -0.85 -20.47
CA ASN A 34 -3.42 0.03 -21.65
C ASN A 34 -4.77 0.15 -22.34
N GLU A 35 -5.49 -0.95 -22.49
CA GLU A 35 -6.83 -0.94 -23.09
C GLU A 35 -7.83 -0.25 -22.17
N ALA A 36 -7.80 -0.53 -20.88
CA ALA A 36 -8.60 0.16 -19.87
C ALA A 36 -8.38 1.68 -19.90
N TRP A 37 -7.12 2.11 -19.98
CA TRP A 37 -6.78 3.52 -20.08
C TRP A 37 -7.28 4.15 -21.41
N ARG A 38 -7.09 3.46 -22.54
CA ARG A 38 -7.59 3.93 -23.84
C ARG A 38 -9.10 4.11 -23.81
N ALA A 39 -9.84 3.12 -23.34
CA ALA A 39 -11.29 3.15 -23.24
C ALA A 39 -11.77 4.33 -22.37
N LEU A 40 -11.29 4.46 -21.14
CA LEU A 40 -11.68 5.54 -20.23
C LEU A 40 -11.31 6.92 -20.80
N SER A 41 -10.13 7.06 -21.41
CA SER A 41 -9.67 8.33 -21.97
C SER A 41 -10.39 8.72 -23.27
N GLN A 42 -11.02 7.77 -23.98
CA GLN A 42 -11.89 8.03 -25.13
C GLN A 42 -13.30 8.43 -24.69
N MET A 43 -13.83 7.76 -23.65
CA MET A 43 -15.15 8.10 -23.09
C MET A 43 -15.18 9.51 -22.49
N ASN A 44 -14.07 9.95 -21.90
CA ASN A 44 -13.97 11.27 -21.30
C ASN A 44 -12.59 11.89 -21.54
N ARG A 45 -12.54 12.87 -22.48
CA ARG A 45 -11.30 13.58 -22.84
C ARG A 45 -10.67 14.33 -21.66
N HIS A 46 -11.48 14.71 -20.65
CA HIS A 46 -10.98 15.36 -19.42
C HIS A 46 -10.05 14.45 -18.62
N PHE A 47 -10.12 13.12 -18.78
CA PHE A 47 -9.22 12.19 -18.06
C PHE A 47 -7.74 12.37 -18.46
N LYS A 48 -7.47 12.89 -19.65
CA LYS A 48 -6.11 13.26 -20.09
C LYS A 48 -5.63 14.62 -19.55
N HIS A 49 -6.57 15.49 -19.17
CA HIS A 49 -6.23 16.80 -18.63
C HIS A 49 -5.60 16.65 -17.23
N GLY A 50 -4.54 17.41 -16.98
CA GLY A 50 -3.84 17.41 -15.70
C GLY A 50 -2.78 16.32 -15.54
N LEU A 51 -2.70 15.32 -16.43
CA LEU A 51 -1.62 14.32 -16.35
C LEU A 51 -0.24 14.94 -16.58
N LYS A 52 -0.13 15.95 -17.44
CA LYS A 52 1.13 16.70 -17.63
C LYS A 52 1.62 17.34 -16.34
N ALA A 53 0.71 17.90 -15.52
CA ALA A 53 1.04 18.45 -14.21
C ALA A 53 1.44 17.38 -13.17
N LYS A 54 1.15 16.11 -13.45
CA LYS A 54 1.47 14.96 -12.61
C LYS A 54 2.63 14.13 -13.15
N GLN A 55 3.31 14.60 -14.21
CA GLN A 55 4.38 13.85 -14.88
C GLN A 55 5.49 13.48 -13.90
N SER A 56 5.88 14.38 -12.98
CA SER A 56 6.89 14.10 -11.96
C SER A 56 6.52 12.95 -11.01
N LEU A 57 5.23 12.78 -10.70
CA LEU A 57 4.75 11.65 -9.91
C LEU A 57 4.79 10.34 -10.71
N ILE A 58 4.46 10.40 -12.00
CA ILE A 58 4.58 9.25 -12.91
C ILE A 58 6.03 8.82 -13.00
N ASP A 59 6.95 9.75 -13.27
CA ASP A 59 8.38 9.48 -13.42
C ASP A 59 8.96 8.91 -12.11
N ARG A 60 8.57 9.48 -10.96
CA ARG A 60 8.96 8.96 -9.64
C ARG A 60 8.45 7.53 -9.43
N GLY A 61 7.19 7.28 -9.76
CA GLY A 61 6.60 5.95 -9.65
C GLY A 61 7.26 4.92 -10.57
N MET A 62 7.54 5.30 -11.81
CA MET A 62 8.25 4.45 -12.77
C MET A 62 9.67 4.13 -12.31
N ASN A 63 10.40 5.12 -11.77
CA ASN A 63 11.74 4.91 -11.22
C ASN A 63 11.71 4.04 -9.95
N TRP A 64 10.69 4.22 -9.11
CA TRP A 64 10.51 3.42 -7.91
C TRP A 64 10.28 1.93 -8.26
N LEU A 65 9.49 1.63 -9.29
CA LEU A 65 9.26 0.26 -9.78
C LEU A 65 10.49 -0.42 -10.36
N GLN A 66 11.57 0.31 -10.65
CA GLN A 66 12.85 -0.27 -11.07
C GLN A 66 13.71 -0.74 -9.88
N GLN A 67 13.35 -0.36 -8.66
CA GLN A 67 14.07 -0.78 -7.46
C GLN A 67 13.67 -2.21 -7.09
N PRO A 68 14.58 -2.97 -6.46
CA PRO A 68 14.28 -4.31 -5.98
C PRO A 68 13.12 -4.28 -4.97
N ASP A 69 12.34 -5.35 -4.98
CA ASP A 69 11.22 -5.57 -4.06
C ASP A 69 10.15 -4.46 -4.04
N CYS A 70 10.06 -3.69 -5.13
CA CYS A 70 9.05 -2.67 -5.35
C CYS A 70 8.02 -3.15 -6.37
N HIS A 71 6.77 -3.25 -5.95
CA HIS A 71 5.69 -3.83 -6.74
C HIS A 71 4.47 -2.92 -6.82
N MET A 72 3.82 -2.89 -7.98
CA MET A 72 2.49 -2.33 -8.17
C MET A 72 1.54 -3.46 -8.59
N ILE A 73 0.55 -3.75 -7.77
CA ILE A 73 -0.40 -4.85 -7.97
C ILE A 73 -1.75 -4.24 -8.32
N ALA A 74 -2.23 -4.51 -9.54
CA ALA A 74 -3.54 -4.04 -9.98
C ALA A 74 -4.66 -4.95 -9.44
N TRP A 75 -5.83 -4.38 -9.20
CA TRP A 75 -6.97 -5.07 -8.58
C TRP A 75 -7.40 -6.35 -9.30
N HIS A 76 -7.27 -6.44 -10.61
CA HIS A 76 -7.60 -7.62 -11.41
C HIS A 76 -6.51 -8.69 -11.41
N HIS A 77 -5.29 -8.35 -10.96
CA HIS A 77 -4.15 -9.28 -10.96
C HIS A 77 -4.32 -10.37 -9.89
N GLU A 78 -3.85 -11.58 -10.16
CA GLU A 78 -3.92 -12.71 -9.22
C GLU A 78 -3.21 -12.43 -7.90
N ASP A 79 -2.09 -11.70 -7.90
CA ASP A 79 -1.34 -11.29 -6.71
C ASP A 79 -2.11 -10.29 -5.81
N TYR A 80 -3.27 -9.77 -6.24
CA TYR A 80 -4.03 -8.83 -5.40
C TYR A 80 -4.74 -9.60 -4.27
N PRO A 81 -4.55 -9.22 -2.97
CA PRO A 81 -5.06 -9.97 -1.84
C PRO A 81 -6.57 -10.17 -1.89
N ALA A 82 -7.02 -11.42 -1.82
CA ALA A 82 -8.44 -11.78 -1.91
C ALA A 82 -9.27 -11.09 -0.81
N THR A 83 -8.74 -11.01 0.41
CA THR A 83 -9.39 -10.33 1.55
C THR A 83 -9.55 -8.83 1.32
N LEU A 84 -8.59 -8.17 0.66
CA LEU A 84 -8.70 -6.77 0.31
C LEU A 84 -9.66 -6.53 -0.87
N ARG A 85 -9.88 -7.54 -1.71
CA ARG A 85 -10.79 -7.45 -2.87
C ARG A 85 -12.26 -7.35 -2.47
N ILE A 86 -12.63 -7.88 -1.31
CA ILE A 86 -14.02 -7.94 -0.82
C ILE A 86 -14.42 -6.76 0.09
N VAL A 87 -13.50 -5.84 0.43
CA VAL A 87 -13.88 -4.64 1.20
C VAL A 87 -14.80 -3.73 0.37
N SER A 88 -15.58 -2.88 1.02
CA SER A 88 -16.58 -2.02 0.35
C SER A 88 -16.01 -1.11 -0.74
N SER A 89 -14.76 -0.71 -0.63
CA SER A 89 -14.07 0.15 -1.61
C SER A 89 -12.62 -0.27 -1.77
N PRO A 90 -12.32 -1.40 -2.45
CA PRO A 90 -10.95 -1.84 -2.63
C PRO A 90 -10.16 -0.85 -3.49
N PRO A 91 -8.88 -0.57 -3.19
CA PRO A 91 -8.05 0.27 -4.03
C PRO A 91 -7.82 -0.40 -5.40
N PRO A 92 -7.83 0.37 -6.51
CA PRO A 92 -7.60 -0.21 -7.84
C PRO A 92 -6.15 -0.67 -8.04
N PHE A 93 -5.22 -0.12 -7.26
CA PHE A 93 -3.81 -0.49 -7.26
C PHE A 93 -3.29 -0.53 -5.82
N LEU A 94 -2.39 -1.48 -5.57
CA LEU A 94 -1.66 -1.59 -4.32
C LEU A 94 -0.16 -1.47 -4.62
N PHE A 95 0.53 -0.59 -3.91
CA PHE A 95 1.98 -0.45 -3.97
C PHE A 95 2.59 -1.17 -2.78
N VAL A 96 3.57 -2.03 -3.03
CA VAL A 96 4.21 -2.86 -2.00
C VAL A 96 5.72 -2.73 -2.12
N ARG A 97 6.40 -2.53 -1.00
CA ARG A 97 7.86 -2.61 -0.89
C ARG A 97 8.22 -3.68 0.15
N GLY A 98 9.12 -4.58 -0.22
CA GLY A 98 9.47 -5.76 0.56
C GLY A 98 8.81 -7.03 0.02
N ASN A 99 8.64 -8.03 0.86
CA ASN A 99 8.12 -9.32 0.43
C ASN A 99 6.60 -9.30 0.20
N LYS A 100 6.19 -9.19 -1.06
CA LYS A 100 4.76 -9.15 -1.46
C LYS A 100 4.00 -10.44 -1.13
N GLU A 101 4.66 -11.59 -1.05
CA GLU A 101 4.02 -12.88 -0.76
C GLU A 101 3.37 -12.90 0.63
N LEU A 102 3.87 -12.06 1.56
CA LEU A 102 3.28 -11.92 2.90
C LEU A 102 1.83 -11.41 2.87
N LEU A 103 1.40 -10.74 1.80
CA LEU A 103 0.02 -10.26 1.67
C LEU A 103 -1.01 -11.38 1.67
N TRP A 104 -0.61 -12.61 1.36
CA TRP A 104 -1.47 -13.80 1.33
C TRP A 104 -1.52 -14.58 2.63
N HIS A 105 -0.65 -14.24 3.60
CA HIS A 105 -0.64 -14.90 4.89
C HIS A 105 -1.87 -14.50 5.73
N ARG A 106 -2.18 -15.32 6.74
CA ARG A 106 -3.19 -14.98 7.75
C ARG A 106 -2.69 -13.82 8.58
N GLN A 107 -3.43 -12.73 8.60
CA GLN A 107 -3.03 -11.48 9.24
C GLN A 107 -3.92 -11.13 10.43
N VAL A 108 -3.32 -10.50 11.43
CA VAL A 108 -4.01 -9.89 12.57
C VAL A 108 -3.63 -8.41 12.65
N GLY A 109 -4.64 -7.54 12.60
CA GLY A 109 -4.44 -6.10 12.76
C GLY A 109 -4.29 -5.76 14.26
N ILE A 110 -3.19 -5.09 14.62
CA ILE A 110 -2.99 -4.51 15.97
C ILE A 110 -2.92 -2.99 15.80
N VAL A 111 -3.89 -2.28 16.36
CA VAL A 111 -3.99 -0.82 16.29
C VAL A 111 -4.34 -0.24 17.64
N GLY A 112 -4.00 1.02 17.87
CA GLY A 112 -4.37 1.65 19.13
C GLY A 112 -3.91 3.10 19.29
N SER A 113 -3.82 3.53 20.54
CA SER A 113 -3.48 4.89 20.91
C SER A 113 -2.09 5.30 20.40
N ARG A 114 -1.97 6.56 19.96
CA ARG A 114 -0.67 7.19 19.65
C ARG A 114 0.06 7.70 20.90
N GLN A 115 -0.64 7.73 22.03
CA GLN A 115 -0.14 8.10 23.35
C GLN A 115 -0.64 7.05 24.38
N PRO A 116 -0.14 5.80 24.30
CA PRO A 116 -0.54 4.74 25.22
C PRO A 116 0.15 4.89 26.58
N SER A 117 -0.37 4.16 27.58
CA SER A 117 0.37 3.93 28.83
C SER A 117 1.56 3.00 28.60
N ALA A 118 2.49 2.96 29.57
CA ALA A 118 3.61 2.02 29.53
C ALA A 118 3.14 0.56 29.42
N SER A 119 2.12 0.17 30.20
CA SER A 119 1.52 -1.15 30.12
C SER A 119 0.84 -1.42 28.76
N GLY A 120 0.25 -0.40 28.13
CA GLY A 120 -0.31 -0.51 26.78
C GLY A 120 0.76 -0.83 25.73
N LEU A 121 1.93 -0.20 25.82
CA LEU A 121 3.06 -0.50 24.94
C LEU A 121 3.58 -1.93 25.14
N GLU A 122 3.77 -2.33 26.38
CA GLU A 122 4.24 -3.67 26.74
C GLU A 122 3.26 -4.76 26.26
N ASN A 123 1.96 -4.55 26.46
CA ASN A 123 0.93 -5.46 25.98
C ASN A 123 0.94 -5.56 24.45
N ALA A 124 1.00 -4.44 23.73
CA ALA A 124 1.03 -4.47 22.27
C ALA A 124 2.26 -5.21 21.72
N TYR A 125 3.43 -4.97 22.32
CA TYR A 125 4.65 -5.69 21.98
C TYR A 125 4.52 -7.19 22.25
N SER A 126 4.06 -7.57 23.45
CA SER A 126 3.97 -8.97 23.90
C SER A 126 2.94 -9.75 23.08
N PHE A 127 1.76 -9.17 22.81
CA PHE A 127 0.75 -9.79 21.96
C PHE A 127 1.26 -9.97 20.52
N ALA A 128 1.87 -8.94 19.94
CA ALA A 128 2.41 -9.02 18.59
C ALA A 128 3.50 -10.11 18.50
N LYS A 129 4.42 -10.16 19.45
CA LYS A 129 5.44 -11.20 19.54
C LYS A 129 4.84 -12.59 19.63
N HIS A 130 3.85 -12.78 20.51
CA HIS A 130 3.19 -14.07 20.70
C HIS A 130 2.46 -14.51 19.43
N LEU A 131 1.68 -13.63 18.80
CA LEU A 131 0.94 -13.94 17.59
C LEU A 131 1.88 -14.27 16.43
N ALA A 132 2.93 -13.46 16.21
CA ALA A 132 3.92 -13.71 15.18
C ALA A 132 4.70 -15.02 15.42
N GLY A 133 5.07 -15.32 16.67
CA GLY A 133 5.71 -16.58 17.03
C GLY A 133 4.84 -17.82 16.82
N ASN A 134 3.52 -17.64 16.70
CA ASN A 134 2.55 -18.70 16.40
C ASN A 134 2.08 -18.68 14.91
N GLY A 135 2.85 -18.06 14.02
CA GLY A 135 2.62 -18.10 12.58
C GLY A 135 1.52 -17.17 12.06
N LEU A 136 1.05 -16.20 12.88
CA LEU A 136 0.16 -15.14 12.41
C LEU A 136 0.96 -13.91 12.03
N LEU A 137 0.69 -13.34 10.88
CA LEU A 137 1.35 -12.11 10.45
C LEU A 137 0.69 -10.89 11.11
N VAL A 138 1.47 -10.09 11.81
CA VAL A 138 0.97 -8.85 12.41
C VAL A 138 0.96 -7.74 11.38
N THR A 139 -0.18 -7.06 11.23
CA THR A 139 -0.35 -5.89 10.38
C THR A 139 -0.71 -4.68 11.25
N SER A 140 -0.06 -3.55 11.01
CA SER A 140 -0.35 -2.30 11.71
C SER A 140 -0.08 -1.07 10.84
N GLY A 141 -0.33 0.12 11.35
CA GLY A 141 -0.32 1.35 10.55
C GLY A 141 0.94 2.20 10.68
N LEU A 142 2.01 1.70 11.27
CA LEU A 142 3.27 2.43 11.50
C LEU A 142 3.11 3.73 12.31
N ALA A 143 1.99 3.96 12.99
CA ALA A 143 1.79 5.13 13.83
C ALA A 143 2.64 5.04 15.11
N ARG A 144 2.81 6.19 15.80
CA ARG A 144 3.41 6.18 17.15
C ARG A 144 2.57 5.35 18.10
N GLY A 145 3.17 4.88 19.19
CA GLY A 145 2.49 4.18 20.25
C GLY A 145 2.24 2.71 19.94
N ILE A 146 0.99 2.27 20.00
CA ILE A 146 0.61 0.85 19.89
C ILE A 146 1.09 0.23 18.56
N ASP A 147 0.93 0.94 17.45
CA ASP A 147 1.33 0.44 16.12
C ASP A 147 2.84 0.12 16.08
N GLY A 148 3.66 1.09 16.54
CA GLY A 148 5.12 0.91 16.60
C GLY A 148 5.53 -0.25 17.53
N ALA A 149 4.91 -0.35 18.71
CA ALA A 149 5.19 -1.44 19.65
C ALA A 149 4.80 -2.81 19.06
N ALA A 150 3.68 -2.89 18.35
CA ALA A 150 3.25 -4.11 17.68
C ALA A 150 4.24 -4.54 16.59
N HIS A 151 4.70 -3.62 15.74
CA HIS A 151 5.73 -3.93 14.74
C HIS A 151 7.03 -4.41 15.39
N LEU A 152 7.50 -3.75 16.46
CA LEU A 152 8.71 -4.16 17.18
C LEU A 152 8.57 -5.55 17.81
N GLY A 153 7.40 -5.85 18.38
CA GLY A 153 7.11 -7.17 18.95
C GLY A 153 7.13 -8.27 17.87
N ALA A 154 6.47 -8.05 16.74
CA ALA A 154 6.47 -8.98 15.62
C ALA A 154 7.88 -9.19 15.05
N LEU A 155 8.62 -8.10 14.76
CA LEU A 155 9.98 -8.14 14.22
C LEU A 155 11.00 -8.83 15.13
N SER A 156 10.68 -9.04 16.39
CA SER A 156 11.56 -9.81 17.30
C SER A 156 11.55 -11.32 17.03
N VAL A 157 10.58 -11.83 16.27
CA VAL A 157 10.39 -13.27 16.01
C VAL A 157 10.00 -13.61 14.56
N GLY A 158 9.61 -12.63 13.75
CA GLY A 158 9.18 -12.86 12.37
C GLY A 158 8.83 -11.58 11.62
N PRO A 159 8.22 -11.70 10.42
CA PRO A 159 7.85 -10.57 9.60
C PRO A 159 6.61 -9.82 10.13
N THR A 160 6.43 -8.60 9.62
CA THR A 160 5.23 -7.78 9.84
C THR A 160 4.91 -6.97 8.59
N ILE A 161 3.66 -6.52 8.44
CA ILE A 161 3.24 -5.63 7.36
C ILE A 161 2.83 -4.28 7.91
N ALA A 162 3.36 -3.20 7.34
CA ALA A 162 2.88 -1.85 7.61
C ALA A 162 1.94 -1.36 6.52
N ALA A 163 0.68 -1.05 6.87
CA ALA A 163 -0.24 -0.36 5.99
C ALA A 163 -0.02 1.15 6.10
N LEU A 164 0.40 1.80 5.01
CA LEU A 164 0.79 3.22 5.02
C LEU A 164 -0.34 4.12 4.51
N ALA A 165 -0.35 5.38 5.01
CA ALA A 165 -1.17 6.47 4.50
C ALA A 165 -0.37 7.48 3.65
N THR A 166 0.85 7.09 3.26
CA THR A 166 1.78 7.80 2.38
C THR A 166 2.08 6.95 1.16
N GLY A 167 2.83 7.48 0.21
CA GLY A 167 3.49 6.65 -0.80
C GLY A 167 4.45 5.63 -0.14
N PRO A 168 4.78 4.54 -0.85
CA PRO A 168 5.56 3.44 -0.28
C PRO A 168 7.04 3.79 -0.05
N ASP A 169 7.47 4.95 -0.49
CA ASP A 169 8.82 5.50 -0.37
C ASP A 169 8.96 6.52 0.78
N LEU A 170 7.90 6.70 1.59
CA LEU A 170 7.86 7.71 2.65
C LEU A 170 7.40 7.11 3.99
N ALA A 171 8.29 7.06 4.96
CA ALA A 171 7.92 6.70 6.33
C ALA A 171 7.14 7.85 7.01
N PHE A 172 6.03 7.52 7.64
CA PHE A 172 5.30 8.47 8.47
C PHE A 172 4.80 7.80 9.77
N PRO A 173 5.11 8.36 10.94
CA PRO A 173 5.92 9.56 11.16
C PRO A 173 7.40 9.37 10.80
N SER A 174 8.10 10.46 10.49
CA SER A 174 9.54 10.42 10.16
C SER A 174 10.41 9.85 11.29
N SER A 175 9.94 9.95 12.55
CA SER A 175 10.60 9.33 13.69
C SER A 175 10.58 7.79 13.66
N HIS A 176 9.82 7.16 12.76
CA HIS A 176 9.77 5.72 12.55
C HIS A 176 10.51 5.28 11.28
N GLN A 177 11.45 6.10 10.76
CA GLN A 177 12.22 5.74 9.57
C GLN A 177 12.99 4.43 9.76
N ASP A 178 13.70 4.27 10.89
CA ASP A 178 14.45 3.04 11.18
C ASP A 178 13.53 1.82 11.30
N LEU A 179 12.35 1.99 11.90
CA LEU A 179 11.36 0.94 12.00
C LEU A 179 10.80 0.58 10.61
N TYR A 180 10.54 1.58 9.77
CA TYR A 180 10.10 1.38 8.39
C TYR A 180 11.12 0.54 7.58
N GLU A 181 12.41 0.88 7.63
CA GLU A 181 13.45 0.13 6.90
C GLU A 181 13.54 -1.32 7.41
N ARG A 182 13.49 -1.54 8.71
CA ARG A 182 13.46 -2.89 9.30
C ARG A 182 12.23 -3.70 8.85
N ILE A 183 11.08 -3.05 8.68
CA ILE A 183 9.86 -3.70 8.16
C ILE A 183 10.06 -4.06 6.70
N VAL A 184 10.64 -3.18 5.88
CA VAL A 184 10.93 -3.46 4.48
C VAL A 184 11.90 -4.64 4.33
N GLU A 185 12.94 -4.69 5.14
CA GLU A 185 13.97 -5.75 5.10
C GLU A 185 13.42 -7.13 5.50
N ASN A 186 12.52 -7.19 6.48
CA ASN A 186 12.07 -8.43 7.10
C ASN A 186 10.59 -8.76 6.83
N GLY A 187 9.85 -7.86 6.17
CA GLY A 187 8.42 -7.94 5.98
C GLY A 187 7.99 -7.24 4.71
N ALA A 188 6.97 -6.39 4.82
CA ALA A 188 6.52 -5.55 3.73
C ALA A 188 5.83 -4.26 4.22
N VAL A 189 5.83 -3.25 3.39
CA VAL A 189 4.94 -2.09 3.52
C VAL A 189 3.96 -2.08 2.34
N GLY A 190 2.70 -1.73 2.60
CA GLY A 190 1.66 -1.67 1.58
C GLY A 190 0.87 -0.36 1.64
N THR A 191 0.50 0.18 0.49
CA THR A 191 -0.29 1.42 0.39
C THR A 191 -1.07 1.49 -0.92
N GLU A 192 -2.17 2.26 -0.91
CA GLU A 192 -2.91 2.59 -2.14
C GLU A 192 -2.38 3.86 -2.84
N HIS A 193 -1.44 4.56 -2.22
CA HIS A 193 -0.89 5.81 -2.75
C HIS A 193 0.40 5.57 -3.54
N PRO A 194 0.57 6.21 -4.71
CA PRO A 194 1.80 6.07 -5.48
C PRO A 194 2.99 6.72 -4.78
N PRO A 195 4.23 6.34 -5.15
CA PRO A 195 5.43 6.96 -4.64
C PRO A 195 5.41 8.48 -4.73
N GLY A 196 5.90 9.15 -3.68
CA GLY A 196 5.95 10.61 -3.59
C GLY A 196 4.73 11.26 -2.94
N ILE A 197 3.67 10.52 -2.64
CA ILE A 197 2.49 11.10 -1.99
C ILE A 197 2.74 11.25 -0.48
N PRO A 198 2.67 12.47 0.08
CA PRO A 198 2.86 12.71 1.50
C PRO A 198 1.64 12.28 2.33
N ALA A 199 1.81 12.22 3.65
CA ALA A 199 0.71 12.00 4.57
C ALA A 199 -0.30 13.16 4.52
N LEU A 200 -1.55 12.85 4.18
CA LEU A 200 -2.69 13.78 4.25
C LEU A 200 -3.71 13.23 5.25
N ARG A 201 -4.44 14.14 5.92
CA ARG A 201 -5.46 13.74 6.92
C ARG A 201 -6.51 12.80 6.35
N SER A 202 -6.91 12.99 5.09
CA SER A 202 -7.88 12.17 4.38
C SER A 202 -7.40 10.74 4.07
N HIS A 203 -6.08 10.50 4.06
CA HIS A 203 -5.52 9.19 3.72
C HIS A 203 -5.66 8.18 4.88
N PHE A 204 -5.66 8.64 6.12
CA PHE A 204 -5.72 7.75 7.29
C PHE A 204 -7.05 6.97 7.40
N PRO A 205 -8.24 7.59 7.24
CA PRO A 205 -9.50 6.84 7.21
C PRO A 205 -9.57 5.85 6.04
N ALA A 206 -9.07 6.23 4.86
CA ALA A 206 -9.03 5.36 3.70
C ALA A 206 -8.16 4.11 3.93
N ARG A 207 -6.98 4.28 4.54
CA ARG A 207 -6.08 3.19 4.91
C ARG A 207 -6.70 2.21 5.93
N ASN A 208 -7.57 2.70 6.83
CA ASN A 208 -8.14 1.92 7.93
C ASN A 208 -9.36 1.06 7.54
N ARG A 209 -9.78 1.08 6.30
CA ARG A 209 -10.94 0.28 5.82
C ARG A 209 -10.63 -1.21 5.68
#